data_0486f4a9b75213a5b3d443124e10bcb7
#
_entry.id   0486f4a9b75213a5b3d443124e10bcb7
#
_cell.length_a   1.000
_cell.length_b   1.000
_cell.length_c   1.000
_cell.angle_alpha   90.00
_cell.angle_beta   90.00
_cell.angle_gamma   90.00
#
_symmetry.space_group_name_H-M   'P 1'
#
loop_
_entity.id
_entity.type
_entity.pdbx_description
1 polymer ?
#
loop_
_entity_poly.entity_id
_entity_poly.type
_entity_poly.pdbx_seq_one_letter_code
_entity_poly.pdbx_strand_id
1 'polypeptide(L)'
;MSTVRTRFAPSPTGYMHVGNLRTALYTYLQARHNGGTFILRIEDTDQGRLVEGATDIIYGTLKATGLTWDEGPDVGGPVGPYVQSQRMGMFKQYAEQLVKAGKAYYCFCTEERLNVMHEAQRAAGEMTHYDGHCRHLSAEEVAAKLAAGEPYVIRQKIPESGVAGFDDVVYGHIEVDVRELDDQILIKTDGMPTYNFANVVDDHLMGITHVIRGSEYLSSTPKYNLLYDAFGWEKPVYIHCPPVMKDAQNKLSKRNGDASYQDLVAKGYLPAAVLNYLLLLGWAPEGEQEIFSLDEMIKIWDPARISKSPAIFDPLKLRAINAAYIRALPAEEFRRLADPFIDSAVHCSIDRDLLCANLQPRCEVLEDIPPQLDFFDAVLPIDAEMYRNKKQKTTPESAKEALTALLPVLEAQTDWTRDAIFEACKTLAESMEKKNGWLLFPLGIALSGKSRTPGGGTDLAAMMGKEETVKRVKAALEKL
;
A
#
# COMPACT_ATOMS: atom_id res chain seq x y z
N MET A 1 -18.01 19.41 -21.97
CA MET A 1 -17.54 18.11 -21.45
C MET A 1 -18.04 17.99 -20.00
N SER A 2 -18.65 16.87 -19.61
CA SER A 2 -19.02 16.64 -18.22
C SER A 2 -17.76 16.66 -17.33
N THR A 3 -17.85 17.22 -16.14
CA THR A 3 -16.73 17.21 -15.17
C THR A 3 -16.37 15.77 -14.84
N VAL A 4 -15.07 15.43 -14.85
CA VAL A 4 -14.61 14.06 -14.51
C VAL A 4 -15.04 13.71 -13.08
N ARG A 5 -15.69 12.55 -12.93
CA ARG A 5 -16.10 12.00 -11.63
C ARG A 5 -15.60 10.57 -11.52
N THR A 6 -14.83 10.30 -10.51
CA THR A 6 -14.28 8.98 -10.21
C THR A 6 -14.69 8.52 -8.82
N ARG A 7 -14.61 7.22 -8.57
CA ARG A 7 -14.86 6.67 -7.23
C ARG A 7 -13.83 5.61 -6.85
N PHE A 8 -13.35 5.66 -5.63
CA PHE A 8 -12.77 4.52 -4.95
C PHE A 8 -13.87 3.83 -4.14
N ALA A 9 -14.07 2.55 -4.39
CA ALA A 9 -15.21 1.81 -3.86
C ALA A 9 -14.77 0.51 -3.14
N PRO A 10 -14.06 0.64 -1.99
CA PRO A 10 -13.55 -0.51 -1.27
C PRO A 10 -14.64 -1.23 -0.46
N SER A 11 -14.51 -2.57 -0.36
CA SER A 11 -15.22 -3.35 0.64
C SER A 11 -14.43 -3.36 1.95
N PRO A 12 -15.08 -3.14 3.13
CA PRO A 12 -14.41 -3.06 4.42
C PRO A 12 -14.06 -4.45 4.98
N THR A 13 -13.00 -5.06 4.45
CA THR A 13 -12.56 -6.44 4.74
C THR A 13 -11.23 -6.52 5.50
N GLY A 14 -10.85 -5.47 6.23
CA GLY A 14 -9.62 -5.38 7.04
C GLY A 14 -8.58 -4.44 6.46
N TYR A 15 -7.30 -4.71 6.68
CA TYR A 15 -6.19 -3.85 6.27
C TYR A 15 -6.18 -3.53 4.77
N MET A 16 -5.72 -2.32 4.44
CA MET A 16 -5.64 -1.84 3.06
C MET A 16 -4.50 -2.54 2.31
N HIS A 17 -4.84 -3.43 1.37
CA HIS A 17 -3.85 -4.04 0.48
C HIS A 17 -3.21 -2.97 -0.42
N VAL A 18 -1.88 -3.06 -0.64
CA VAL A 18 -1.16 -2.08 -1.48
C VAL A 18 -1.71 -1.97 -2.90
N GLY A 19 -2.24 -3.05 -3.47
CA GLY A 19 -2.92 -3.03 -4.77
C GLY A 19 -4.20 -2.18 -4.76
N ASN A 20 -4.98 -2.23 -3.67
CA ASN A 20 -6.17 -1.39 -3.51
C ASN A 20 -5.78 0.08 -3.31
N LEU A 21 -4.73 0.36 -2.53
CA LEU A 21 -4.22 1.71 -2.34
C LEU A 21 -3.66 2.29 -3.66
N ARG A 22 -3.00 1.48 -4.49
CA ARG A 22 -2.60 1.89 -5.84
C ARG A 22 -3.80 2.26 -6.71
N THR A 23 -4.87 1.45 -6.68
CA THR A 23 -6.10 1.76 -7.41
C THR A 23 -6.76 3.04 -6.89
N ALA A 24 -6.77 3.27 -5.57
CA ALA A 24 -7.24 4.51 -4.96
C ALA A 24 -6.42 5.71 -5.44
N LEU A 25 -5.09 5.59 -5.45
CA LEU A 25 -4.18 6.63 -5.95
C LEU A 25 -4.49 6.97 -7.42
N TYR A 26 -4.55 5.98 -8.31
CA TYR A 26 -4.83 6.22 -9.73
C TYR A 26 -6.20 6.85 -9.95
N THR A 27 -7.20 6.43 -9.17
CA THR A 27 -8.55 6.99 -9.20
C THR A 27 -8.56 8.47 -8.75
N TYR A 28 -7.81 8.77 -7.69
CA TYR A 28 -7.61 10.13 -7.18
C TYR A 28 -6.89 11.01 -8.20
N LEU A 29 -5.79 10.51 -8.78
CA LEU A 29 -5.02 11.25 -9.78
C LEU A 29 -5.85 11.56 -11.01
N GLN A 30 -6.68 10.61 -11.48
CA GLN A 30 -7.59 10.83 -12.62
C GLN A 30 -8.59 11.96 -12.36
N ALA A 31 -9.16 12.02 -11.14
CA ALA A 31 -10.04 13.12 -10.77
C ALA A 31 -9.28 14.44 -10.69
N ARG A 32 -8.21 14.49 -9.90
CA ARG A 32 -7.49 15.75 -9.61
C ARG A 32 -6.79 16.35 -10.84
N HIS A 33 -6.18 15.51 -11.68
CA HIS A 33 -5.57 15.96 -12.94
C HIS A 33 -6.56 16.69 -13.85
N ASN A 34 -7.81 16.25 -13.86
CA ASN A 34 -8.87 16.85 -14.69
C ASN A 34 -9.73 17.88 -13.93
N GLY A 35 -9.34 18.33 -12.74
CA GLY A 35 -10.14 19.25 -11.93
C GLY A 35 -11.52 18.68 -11.53
N GLY A 36 -11.63 17.35 -11.44
CA GLY A 36 -12.86 16.62 -11.22
C GLY A 36 -13.10 16.25 -9.76
N THR A 37 -14.12 15.42 -9.53
CA THR A 37 -14.59 14.97 -8.21
C THR A 37 -14.10 13.55 -7.91
N PHE A 38 -13.52 13.34 -6.75
CA PHE A 38 -13.14 12.03 -6.21
C PHE A 38 -14.10 11.61 -5.11
N ILE A 39 -14.80 10.49 -5.30
CA ILE A 39 -15.83 9.96 -4.41
C ILE A 39 -15.30 8.75 -3.65
N LEU A 40 -15.59 8.65 -2.36
CA LEU A 40 -15.42 7.44 -1.57
C LEU A 40 -16.77 6.76 -1.36
N ARG A 41 -16.94 5.54 -1.87
CA ARG A 41 -18.13 4.70 -1.66
C ARG A 41 -17.74 3.42 -0.92
N ILE A 42 -18.41 3.11 0.17
CA ILE A 42 -18.20 1.85 0.91
C ILE A 42 -19.13 0.77 0.37
N GLU A 43 -18.55 -0.34 -0.12
CA GLU A 43 -19.30 -1.47 -0.66
C GLU A 43 -19.32 -2.62 0.37
N ASP A 44 -20.34 -2.60 1.22
CA ASP A 44 -20.55 -3.48 2.37
C ASP A 44 -21.67 -4.52 2.17
N THR A 45 -22.06 -4.81 0.92
CA THR A 45 -23.15 -5.73 0.61
C THR A 45 -22.82 -7.21 0.89
N ASP A 46 -21.57 -7.58 1.01
CA ASP A 46 -21.13 -8.92 1.44
C ASP A 46 -20.92 -8.93 2.95
N GLN A 47 -22.02 -9.08 3.69
CA GLN A 47 -22.06 -9.05 5.16
C GLN A 47 -21.17 -10.12 5.83
N GLY A 48 -20.95 -11.25 5.16
CA GLY A 48 -20.13 -12.35 5.69
C GLY A 48 -18.62 -12.06 5.71
N ARG A 49 -18.18 -11.03 5.01
CA ARG A 49 -16.77 -10.64 4.89
C ARG A 49 -16.42 -9.32 5.58
N LEU A 50 -17.38 -8.68 6.22
CA LEU A 50 -17.14 -7.42 6.93
C LEU A 50 -16.26 -7.64 8.14
N VAL A 51 -15.34 -6.73 8.37
CA VAL A 51 -14.45 -6.69 9.53
C VAL A 51 -14.73 -5.39 10.29
N GLU A 52 -15.01 -5.50 11.58
CA GLU A 52 -15.22 -4.34 12.45
C GLU A 52 -14.00 -3.42 12.43
N GLY A 53 -14.22 -2.11 12.36
CA GLY A 53 -13.16 -1.10 12.27
C GLY A 53 -12.49 -0.96 10.89
N ALA A 54 -12.81 -1.83 9.91
CA ALA A 54 -12.16 -1.77 8.59
C ALA A 54 -12.46 -0.47 7.83
N THR A 55 -13.62 0.14 8.05
CA THR A 55 -13.97 1.44 7.46
C THR A 55 -13.06 2.55 8.00
N ASP A 56 -12.77 2.56 9.30
CA ASP A 56 -11.86 3.53 9.91
C ASP A 56 -10.43 3.36 9.39
N ILE A 57 -10.01 2.12 9.13
CA ILE A 57 -8.72 1.82 8.50
C ILE A 57 -8.66 2.41 7.08
N ILE A 58 -9.73 2.30 6.30
CA ILE A 58 -9.82 2.90 4.96
C ILE A 58 -9.68 4.42 5.07
N TYR A 59 -10.47 5.08 5.93
CA TYR A 59 -10.41 6.52 6.13
C TYR A 59 -9.03 6.98 6.62
N GLY A 60 -8.49 6.32 7.63
CA GLY A 60 -7.16 6.62 8.18
C GLY A 60 -6.06 6.49 7.13
N THR A 61 -6.10 5.43 6.31
CA THR A 61 -5.13 5.21 5.22
C THR A 61 -5.19 6.32 4.18
N LEU A 62 -6.39 6.63 3.68
CA LEU A 62 -6.55 7.66 2.66
C LEU A 62 -6.15 9.05 3.18
N LYS A 63 -6.55 9.40 4.41
CA LYS A 63 -6.16 10.68 5.06
C LYS A 63 -4.66 10.77 5.29
N ALA A 64 -4.04 9.71 5.79
CA ALA A 64 -2.59 9.67 6.04
C ALA A 64 -1.76 9.76 4.75
N THR A 65 -2.31 9.32 3.63
CA THR A 65 -1.67 9.40 2.32
C THR A 65 -2.05 10.65 1.53
N GLY A 66 -2.91 11.54 2.07
CA GLY A 66 -3.35 12.76 1.40
C GLY A 66 -4.41 12.55 0.31
N LEU A 67 -4.95 11.34 0.14
CA LEU A 67 -5.99 11.02 -0.84
C LEU A 67 -7.37 11.42 -0.32
N THR A 68 -7.60 12.72 -0.16
CA THR A 68 -8.86 13.28 0.36
C THR A 68 -9.97 13.23 -0.69
N TRP A 69 -11.19 12.86 -0.26
CA TRP A 69 -12.36 12.76 -1.12
C TRP A 69 -13.30 13.96 -0.95
N ASP A 70 -14.02 14.27 -2.02
CA ASP A 70 -14.95 15.40 -2.05
C ASP A 70 -16.35 14.99 -1.58
N GLU A 71 -16.72 13.75 -1.84
CA GLU A 71 -18.00 13.16 -1.47
C GLU A 71 -17.78 11.78 -0.84
N GLY A 72 -18.49 11.44 0.21
CA GLY A 72 -18.33 10.16 0.88
C GLY A 72 -19.18 10.03 2.14
N PRO A 73 -19.08 8.89 2.87
CA PRO A 73 -19.95 8.62 4.00
C PRO A 73 -19.83 9.63 5.15
N ASP A 74 -18.64 10.17 5.38
CA ASP A 74 -18.31 11.07 6.48
C ASP A 74 -18.42 12.56 6.10
N VAL A 75 -18.24 12.89 4.81
CA VAL A 75 -18.32 14.27 4.33
C VAL A 75 -19.66 14.60 3.65
N GLY A 76 -20.45 13.58 3.32
CA GLY A 76 -21.70 13.74 2.60
C GLY A 76 -21.51 14.06 1.12
N GLY A 77 -22.51 14.66 0.50
CA GLY A 77 -22.56 15.07 -0.90
C GLY A 77 -23.94 14.91 -1.52
N PRO A 78 -24.11 15.34 -2.80
CA PRO A 78 -25.44 15.46 -3.42
C PRO A 78 -26.04 14.10 -3.87
N VAL A 79 -25.24 13.01 -3.96
CA VAL A 79 -25.64 11.72 -4.54
C VAL A 79 -25.62 10.56 -3.53
N GLY A 80 -25.58 10.91 -2.24
CA GLY A 80 -25.61 9.93 -1.15
C GLY A 80 -26.91 9.11 -1.06
N PRO A 81 -26.97 8.13 -0.15
CA PRO A 81 -25.93 7.65 0.74
C PRO A 81 -24.70 7.03 0.02
N TYR A 82 -23.53 7.09 0.64
CA TYR A 82 -22.27 6.55 0.08
C TYR A 82 -21.86 5.22 0.70
N VAL A 83 -22.72 4.60 1.50
CA VAL A 83 -22.61 3.23 2.00
C VAL A 83 -23.64 2.39 1.30
N GLN A 84 -23.23 1.32 0.63
CA GLN A 84 -24.07 0.57 -0.30
C GLN A 84 -25.24 -0.12 0.39
N SER A 85 -25.07 -0.62 1.62
CA SER A 85 -26.16 -1.21 2.41
C SER A 85 -27.30 -0.21 2.74
N GLN A 86 -26.99 1.10 2.82
CA GLN A 86 -28.00 2.14 3.05
C GLN A 86 -28.84 2.44 1.79
N ARG A 87 -28.46 1.90 0.63
CA ARG A 87 -29.12 2.11 -0.67
C ARG A 87 -29.99 0.93 -1.10
N MET A 88 -30.09 -0.10 -0.28
CA MET A 88 -30.69 -1.41 -0.60
C MET A 88 -32.07 -1.34 -1.26
N GLY A 89 -32.96 -0.49 -0.78
CA GLY A 89 -34.34 -0.41 -1.28
C GLY A 89 -34.46 0.05 -2.74
N MET A 90 -33.45 0.73 -3.30
CA MET A 90 -33.52 1.24 -4.66
C MET A 90 -33.12 0.20 -5.71
N PHE A 91 -32.20 -0.71 -5.42
CA PHE A 91 -31.69 -1.67 -6.42
C PHE A 91 -32.80 -2.57 -6.97
N LYS A 92 -33.72 -3.01 -6.11
CA LYS A 92 -34.86 -3.83 -6.55
C LYS A 92 -35.73 -3.10 -7.58
N GLN A 93 -35.96 -1.80 -7.42
CA GLN A 93 -36.74 -1.00 -8.37
C GLN A 93 -36.10 -0.98 -9.76
N TYR A 94 -34.77 -0.84 -9.84
CA TYR A 94 -34.05 -0.87 -11.11
C TYR A 94 -34.07 -2.27 -11.74
N ALA A 95 -33.93 -3.34 -10.95
CA ALA A 95 -34.08 -4.70 -11.47
C ALA A 95 -35.49 -4.97 -12.04
N GLU A 96 -36.53 -4.50 -11.34
CA GLU A 96 -37.92 -4.60 -11.81
C GLU A 96 -38.18 -3.77 -13.08
N GLN A 97 -37.51 -2.61 -13.25
CA GLN A 97 -37.56 -1.88 -14.52
C GLN A 97 -36.99 -2.71 -15.67
N LEU A 98 -35.88 -3.41 -15.46
CA LEU A 98 -35.30 -4.33 -16.46
C LEU A 98 -36.27 -5.51 -16.78
N VAL A 99 -36.96 -6.05 -15.77
CA VAL A 99 -37.96 -7.11 -15.99
C VAL A 99 -39.09 -6.57 -16.87
N LYS A 100 -39.64 -5.39 -16.58
CA LYS A 100 -40.68 -4.73 -17.38
C LYS A 100 -40.24 -4.44 -18.82
N ALA A 101 -38.94 -4.11 -18.99
CA ALA A 101 -38.33 -3.87 -20.30
C ALA A 101 -37.96 -5.19 -21.05
N GLY A 102 -38.18 -6.35 -20.46
CA GLY A 102 -37.81 -7.65 -21.04
C GLY A 102 -36.30 -7.89 -21.09
N LYS A 103 -35.52 -7.17 -20.26
CA LYS A 103 -34.05 -7.25 -20.15
C LYS A 103 -33.56 -8.00 -18.89
N ALA A 104 -34.52 -8.42 -18.05
CA ALA A 104 -34.33 -9.30 -16.91
C ALA A 104 -35.58 -10.19 -16.73
N TYR A 105 -35.47 -11.17 -15.84
CA TYR A 105 -36.57 -12.10 -15.56
C TYR A 105 -36.44 -12.67 -14.14
N TYR A 106 -37.58 -13.13 -13.60
CA TYR A 106 -37.66 -13.87 -12.36
C TYR A 106 -37.21 -15.31 -12.54
N CYS A 107 -36.32 -15.79 -11.69
CA CYS A 107 -35.84 -17.16 -11.68
C CYS A 107 -36.16 -17.82 -10.34
N PHE A 108 -36.94 -18.93 -10.38
CA PHE A 108 -37.44 -19.69 -9.23
C PHE A 108 -36.66 -20.98 -8.99
N CYS A 109 -35.49 -21.16 -9.64
CA CYS A 109 -34.65 -22.33 -9.45
C CYS A 109 -34.11 -22.41 -8.03
N THR A 110 -34.23 -23.60 -7.40
CA THR A 110 -33.63 -23.87 -6.09
C THR A 110 -32.12 -24.12 -6.20
N GLU A 111 -31.40 -23.99 -5.09
CA GLU A 111 -29.97 -24.31 -5.04
C GLU A 111 -29.69 -25.76 -5.42
N GLU A 112 -30.55 -26.72 -4.99
CA GLU A 112 -30.40 -28.14 -5.30
C GLU A 112 -30.45 -28.38 -6.80
N ARG A 113 -31.45 -27.77 -7.49
CA ARG A 113 -31.55 -27.86 -8.94
C ARG A 113 -30.30 -27.30 -9.64
N LEU A 114 -29.84 -26.15 -9.23
CA LEU A 114 -28.65 -25.52 -9.82
C LEU A 114 -27.38 -26.35 -9.57
N ASN A 115 -27.23 -26.94 -8.38
CA ASN A 115 -26.11 -27.83 -8.07
C ASN A 115 -26.12 -29.09 -8.94
N VAL A 116 -27.25 -29.76 -9.07
CA VAL A 116 -27.38 -30.94 -9.96
C VAL A 116 -27.03 -30.60 -11.40
N MET A 117 -27.52 -29.45 -11.91
CA MET A 117 -27.17 -28.95 -13.24
C MET A 117 -25.68 -28.71 -13.42
N HIS A 118 -25.05 -28.00 -12.47
CA HIS A 118 -23.62 -27.71 -12.52
C HIS A 118 -22.76 -28.96 -12.39
N GLU A 119 -23.17 -29.96 -11.58
CA GLU A 119 -22.49 -31.25 -11.50
C GLU A 119 -22.55 -32.03 -12.81
N ALA A 120 -23.72 -32.05 -13.47
CA ALA A 120 -23.87 -32.67 -14.77
C ALA A 120 -22.98 -32.02 -15.85
N GLN A 121 -22.93 -30.69 -15.90
CA GLN A 121 -22.05 -29.94 -16.82
C GLN A 121 -20.57 -30.24 -16.55
N ARG A 122 -20.12 -30.25 -15.28
CA ARG A 122 -18.74 -30.62 -14.93
C ARG A 122 -18.41 -32.05 -15.33
N ALA A 123 -19.35 -32.99 -15.11
CA ALA A 123 -19.17 -34.39 -15.50
C ALA A 123 -19.05 -34.56 -17.02
N ALA A 124 -19.71 -33.70 -17.79
CA ALA A 124 -19.63 -33.65 -19.26
C ALA A 124 -18.37 -32.90 -19.76
N GLY A 125 -17.57 -32.26 -18.86
CA GLY A 125 -16.43 -31.46 -19.24
C GLY A 125 -16.81 -30.09 -19.81
N GLU A 126 -18.04 -29.64 -19.58
CA GLU A 126 -18.56 -28.35 -20.04
C GLU A 126 -18.30 -27.23 -19.00
N MET A 127 -18.29 -26.01 -19.48
CA MET A 127 -18.27 -24.84 -18.57
C MET A 127 -19.60 -24.73 -17.83
N THR A 128 -19.54 -24.51 -16.52
CA THR A 128 -20.77 -24.35 -15.72
C THR A 128 -21.41 -23.01 -16.02
N HIS A 129 -22.66 -23.03 -16.46
CA HIS A 129 -23.49 -21.86 -16.70
C HIS A 129 -24.95 -22.15 -16.39
N TYR A 130 -25.76 -21.13 -16.21
CA TYR A 130 -27.18 -21.29 -16.01
C TYR A 130 -27.85 -21.68 -17.31
N ASP A 131 -28.72 -22.69 -17.29
CA ASP A 131 -29.40 -23.28 -18.48
C ASP A 131 -30.59 -22.47 -19.00
N GLY A 132 -30.89 -21.33 -18.42
CA GLY A 132 -32.01 -20.47 -18.83
C GLY A 132 -33.39 -21.03 -18.49
N HIS A 133 -33.53 -22.04 -17.63
CA HIS A 133 -34.78 -22.72 -17.33
C HIS A 133 -36.00 -21.81 -17.10
N CYS A 134 -35.83 -20.74 -16.31
CA CYS A 134 -36.92 -19.79 -16.03
C CYS A 134 -37.02 -18.64 -17.05
N ARG A 135 -36.11 -18.59 -18.05
CA ARG A 135 -35.99 -17.46 -19.00
C ARG A 135 -37.23 -17.33 -19.91
N HIS A 136 -37.97 -18.41 -20.10
CA HIS A 136 -39.09 -18.50 -21.03
C HIS A 136 -40.44 -18.72 -20.33
N LEU A 137 -40.52 -18.58 -19.00
CA LEU A 137 -41.80 -18.63 -18.28
C LEU A 137 -42.74 -17.53 -18.78
N SER A 138 -44.02 -17.89 -18.95
CA SER A 138 -45.05 -16.93 -19.33
C SER A 138 -45.34 -15.92 -18.19
N ALA A 139 -45.94 -14.80 -18.54
CA ALA A 139 -46.31 -13.79 -17.52
C ALA A 139 -47.30 -14.37 -16.48
N GLU A 140 -48.20 -15.28 -16.92
CA GLU A 140 -49.14 -15.95 -16.05
C GLU A 140 -48.48 -16.92 -15.08
N GLU A 141 -47.49 -17.70 -15.54
CA GLU A 141 -46.70 -18.60 -14.70
C GLU A 141 -45.89 -17.83 -13.67
N VAL A 142 -45.23 -16.72 -14.09
CA VAL A 142 -44.49 -15.85 -13.18
C VAL A 142 -45.44 -15.24 -12.15
N ALA A 143 -46.58 -14.71 -12.56
CA ALA A 143 -47.58 -14.11 -11.64
C ALA A 143 -48.09 -15.13 -10.62
N ALA A 144 -48.39 -16.37 -11.05
CA ALA A 144 -48.85 -17.45 -10.17
C ALA A 144 -47.79 -17.82 -9.11
N LYS A 145 -46.52 -17.95 -9.51
CA LYS A 145 -45.40 -18.25 -8.61
C LYS A 145 -45.16 -17.14 -7.61
N LEU A 146 -45.17 -15.87 -8.04
CA LEU A 146 -45.07 -14.72 -7.16
C LEU A 146 -46.24 -14.64 -6.18
N ALA A 147 -47.46 -14.89 -6.62
CA ALA A 147 -48.66 -14.93 -5.76
C ALA A 147 -48.61 -16.10 -4.74
N ALA A 148 -47.97 -17.20 -5.09
CA ALA A 148 -47.73 -18.34 -4.19
C ALA A 148 -46.62 -18.06 -3.17
N GLY A 149 -45.87 -16.94 -3.30
CA GLY A 149 -44.75 -16.59 -2.41
C GLY A 149 -43.52 -17.45 -2.66
N GLU A 150 -43.36 -18.05 -3.85
CA GLU A 150 -42.17 -18.84 -4.16
C GLU A 150 -40.91 -17.95 -4.07
N PRO A 151 -39.80 -18.41 -3.43
CA PRO A 151 -38.54 -17.70 -3.43
C PRO A 151 -38.03 -17.51 -4.85
N TYR A 152 -37.45 -16.34 -5.12
CA TYR A 152 -36.92 -16.03 -6.46
C TYR A 152 -35.66 -15.18 -6.39
N VAL A 153 -34.91 -15.18 -7.48
CA VAL A 153 -33.87 -14.20 -7.81
C VAL A 153 -34.27 -13.46 -9.08
N ILE A 154 -33.72 -12.28 -9.33
CA ILE A 154 -33.85 -11.60 -10.62
C ILE A 154 -32.55 -11.77 -11.38
N ARG A 155 -32.65 -12.30 -12.63
CA ARG A 155 -31.49 -12.48 -13.50
C ARG A 155 -31.50 -11.50 -14.67
N GLN A 156 -30.31 -11.04 -15.08
CA GLN A 156 -30.14 -10.34 -16.35
C GLN A 156 -30.49 -11.27 -17.52
N LYS A 157 -31.19 -10.75 -18.52
CA LYS A 157 -31.47 -11.48 -19.75
C LYS A 157 -30.45 -11.10 -20.81
N ILE A 158 -29.37 -11.87 -20.91
CA ILE A 158 -28.33 -11.68 -21.92
C ILE A 158 -28.91 -11.91 -23.31
N PRO A 159 -28.57 -11.12 -24.36
CA PRO A 159 -28.98 -11.42 -25.74
C PRO A 159 -28.54 -12.83 -26.19
N GLU A 160 -29.34 -13.47 -27.04
CA GLU A 160 -29.05 -14.84 -27.51
C GLU A 160 -27.94 -14.89 -28.58
N SER A 161 -27.67 -13.78 -29.23
CA SER A 161 -26.64 -13.64 -30.27
C SER A 161 -26.12 -12.24 -30.37
N GLY A 162 -24.89 -12.10 -30.85
CA GLY A 162 -24.22 -10.84 -31.02
C GLY A 162 -22.91 -10.77 -30.23
N VAL A 163 -22.35 -9.58 -30.15
CA VAL A 163 -21.08 -9.30 -29.49
C VAL A 163 -21.31 -8.25 -28.42
N ALA A 164 -20.70 -8.43 -27.25
CA ALA A 164 -20.62 -7.41 -26.20
C ALA A 164 -19.19 -6.94 -26.06
N GLY A 165 -18.95 -5.65 -26.35
CA GLY A 165 -17.61 -5.08 -26.36
C GLY A 165 -17.51 -3.78 -25.59
N PHE A 166 -16.28 -3.37 -25.31
CA PHE A 166 -15.93 -2.08 -24.71
C PHE A 166 -14.49 -1.70 -25.04
N ASP A 167 -14.23 -0.40 -24.95
CA ASP A 167 -12.89 0.13 -25.07
C ASP A 167 -12.32 0.40 -23.67
N ASP A 168 -11.12 -0.12 -23.44
CA ASP A 168 -10.35 0.11 -22.21
C ASP A 168 -9.10 0.92 -22.51
N VAL A 169 -8.82 1.94 -21.71
CA VAL A 169 -7.66 2.83 -21.92
C VAL A 169 -6.34 2.06 -21.91
N VAL A 170 -6.24 1.02 -21.08
CA VAL A 170 -5.01 0.23 -20.92
C VAL A 170 -4.98 -0.96 -21.88
N TYR A 171 -6.07 -1.71 -21.97
CA TYR A 171 -6.11 -2.98 -22.72
C TYR A 171 -6.57 -2.83 -24.16
N GLY A 172 -7.15 -1.68 -24.54
CA GLY A 172 -7.71 -1.43 -25.87
C GLY A 172 -9.10 -2.04 -26.03
N HIS A 173 -9.50 -2.33 -27.26
CA HIS A 173 -10.81 -2.90 -27.55
C HIS A 173 -10.89 -4.35 -27.13
N ILE A 174 -11.96 -4.70 -26.40
CA ILE A 174 -12.25 -6.06 -25.89
C ILE A 174 -13.68 -6.42 -26.32
N GLU A 175 -13.83 -7.57 -26.96
CA GLU A 175 -15.11 -8.13 -27.40
C GLU A 175 -15.26 -9.57 -26.92
N VAL A 176 -16.50 -9.95 -26.59
CA VAL A 176 -16.87 -11.35 -26.30
C VAL A 176 -18.18 -11.70 -27.03
N ASP A 177 -18.32 -12.92 -27.50
CA ASP A 177 -19.61 -13.43 -27.96
C ASP A 177 -20.58 -13.50 -26.76
N VAL A 178 -21.77 -12.93 -26.89
CA VAL A 178 -22.73 -12.92 -25.79
C VAL A 178 -23.14 -14.32 -25.31
N ARG A 179 -22.95 -15.35 -26.15
CA ARG A 179 -23.19 -16.77 -25.79
C ARG A 179 -22.18 -17.29 -24.74
N GLU A 180 -21.06 -16.64 -24.59
CA GLU A 180 -20.05 -16.94 -23.52
C GLU A 180 -20.44 -16.31 -22.17
N LEU A 181 -21.44 -15.42 -22.17
CA LEU A 181 -21.89 -14.73 -20.97
C LEU A 181 -23.05 -15.47 -20.31
N ASP A 182 -23.03 -15.58 -19.00
CA ASP A 182 -24.11 -16.20 -18.21
C ASP A 182 -25.15 -15.14 -17.80
N ASP A 183 -26.41 -15.54 -17.72
CA ASP A 183 -27.51 -14.75 -17.14
C ASP A 183 -27.28 -14.55 -15.65
N GLN A 184 -26.49 -13.53 -15.31
CA GLN A 184 -26.07 -13.25 -13.92
C GLN A 184 -27.25 -12.84 -13.04
N ILE A 185 -27.16 -13.17 -11.76
CA ILE A 185 -28.12 -12.71 -10.76
C ILE A 185 -27.90 -11.21 -10.52
N LEU A 186 -28.97 -10.43 -10.57
CA LEU A 186 -28.99 -9.00 -10.23
C LEU A 186 -29.43 -8.80 -8.78
N ILE A 187 -30.54 -9.44 -8.38
CA ILE A 187 -31.09 -9.42 -7.02
C ILE A 187 -31.15 -10.85 -6.48
N LYS A 188 -30.61 -11.05 -5.30
CA LYS A 188 -30.61 -12.33 -4.57
C LYS A 188 -31.96 -12.59 -3.89
N THR A 189 -32.17 -13.80 -3.40
CA THR A 189 -33.41 -14.23 -2.71
C THR A 189 -33.72 -13.39 -1.46
N ASP A 190 -32.69 -12.88 -0.78
CA ASP A 190 -32.81 -11.98 0.37
C ASP A 190 -33.15 -10.52 0.00
N GLY A 191 -33.29 -10.23 -1.29
CA GLY A 191 -33.54 -8.88 -1.82
C GLY A 191 -32.27 -8.03 -2.00
N MET A 192 -31.09 -8.56 -1.65
CA MET A 192 -29.80 -7.88 -1.81
C MET A 192 -29.37 -7.88 -3.29
N PRO A 193 -28.82 -6.78 -3.81
CA PRO A 193 -28.18 -6.81 -5.12
C PRO A 193 -26.89 -7.65 -5.07
N THR A 194 -26.54 -8.20 -6.23
CA THR A 194 -25.16 -8.68 -6.41
C THR A 194 -24.23 -7.48 -6.62
N TYR A 195 -22.94 -7.67 -6.33
CA TYR A 195 -21.91 -6.66 -6.61
C TYR A 195 -21.98 -6.15 -8.05
N ASN A 196 -22.09 -7.07 -9.01
CA ASN A 196 -22.11 -6.74 -10.43
C ASN A 196 -23.27 -5.83 -10.85
N PHE A 197 -24.38 -5.88 -10.17
CA PHE A 197 -25.52 -5.02 -10.43
C PHE A 197 -25.43 -3.70 -9.65
N ALA A 198 -25.10 -3.79 -8.37
CA ALA A 198 -25.04 -2.62 -7.49
C ALA A 198 -24.03 -1.59 -7.99
N ASN A 199 -22.84 -2.03 -8.44
CA ASN A 199 -21.82 -1.10 -8.91
C ASN A 199 -22.27 -0.31 -10.16
N VAL A 200 -22.99 -0.94 -11.09
CA VAL A 200 -23.50 -0.28 -12.32
C VAL A 200 -24.55 0.77 -11.97
N VAL A 201 -25.50 0.40 -11.12
CA VAL A 201 -26.59 1.32 -10.70
C VAL A 201 -26.01 2.50 -9.91
N ASP A 202 -25.10 2.22 -8.97
CA ASP A 202 -24.47 3.27 -8.17
C ASP A 202 -23.56 4.18 -8.99
N ASP A 203 -22.77 3.63 -9.90
CA ASP A 203 -21.91 4.42 -10.78
C ASP A 203 -22.75 5.37 -11.66
N HIS A 204 -23.88 4.90 -12.20
CA HIS A 204 -24.78 5.75 -12.95
C HIS A 204 -25.39 6.85 -12.06
N LEU A 205 -25.98 6.49 -10.93
CA LEU A 205 -26.67 7.43 -10.04
C LEU A 205 -25.72 8.45 -9.38
N MET A 206 -24.46 8.10 -9.20
CA MET A 206 -23.41 8.99 -8.71
C MET A 206 -22.73 9.79 -9.82
N GLY A 207 -23.14 9.59 -11.08
CA GLY A 207 -22.61 10.29 -12.25
C GLY A 207 -21.14 9.98 -12.51
N ILE A 208 -20.69 8.75 -12.23
CA ILE A 208 -19.31 8.33 -12.46
C ILE A 208 -19.01 8.31 -13.96
N THR A 209 -17.98 9.03 -14.36
CA THR A 209 -17.55 9.15 -15.75
C THR A 209 -16.37 8.24 -16.09
N HIS A 210 -15.54 7.90 -15.09
CA HIS A 210 -14.35 7.07 -15.26
C HIS A 210 -14.30 6.02 -14.16
N VAL A 211 -14.16 4.75 -14.56
CA VAL A 211 -14.08 3.59 -13.67
C VAL A 211 -12.66 3.04 -13.71
N ILE A 212 -11.91 3.28 -12.63
CA ILE A 212 -10.58 2.71 -12.42
C ILE A 212 -10.71 1.54 -11.44
N ARG A 213 -10.22 0.34 -11.81
CA ARG A 213 -10.27 -0.87 -10.98
C ARG A 213 -9.28 -1.94 -11.46
N GLY A 214 -9.18 -3.05 -10.76
CA GLY A 214 -8.32 -4.16 -11.15
C GLY A 214 -8.76 -4.88 -12.42
N SER A 215 -7.82 -5.47 -13.14
CA SER A 215 -8.06 -6.19 -14.39
C SER A 215 -8.85 -7.50 -14.23
N GLU A 216 -9.10 -7.96 -13.00
CA GLU A 216 -9.99 -9.09 -12.71
C GLU A 216 -11.44 -8.84 -13.17
N TYR A 217 -11.81 -7.59 -13.37
CA TYR A 217 -13.15 -7.20 -13.86
C TYR A 217 -13.27 -7.13 -15.39
N LEU A 218 -12.18 -7.33 -16.13
CA LEU A 218 -12.22 -7.31 -17.60
C LEU A 218 -13.28 -8.27 -18.17
N SER A 219 -13.34 -9.50 -17.65
CA SER A 219 -14.30 -10.51 -18.08
C SER A 219 -15.76 -10.23 -17.70
N SER A 220 -15.96 -9.39 -16.66
CA SER A 220 -17.32 -9.02 -16.22
C SER A 220 -17.83 -7.74 -16.87
N THR A 221 -16.95 -6.89 -17.39
CA THR A 221 -17.29 -5.58 -17.98
C THR A 221 -18.28 -5.67 -19.14
N PRO A 222 -18.22 -6.67 -20.05
CA PRO A 222 -19.25 -6.83 -21.09
C PRO A 222 -20.67 -6.96 -20.53
N LYS A 223 -20.85 -7.69 -19.41
CA LYS A 223 -22.15 -7.80 -18.73
C LYS A 223 -22.64 -6.48 -18.14
N TYR A 224 -21.71 -5.66 -17.63
CA TYR A 224 -22.03 -4.32 -17.14
C TYR A 224 -22.49 -3.40 -18.27
N ASN A 225 -21.81 -3.45 -19.42
CA ASN A 225 -22.19 -2.66 -20.59
C ASN A 225 -23.56 -3.04 -21.13
N LEU A 226 -23.90 -4.32 -21.11
CA LEU A 226 -25.25 -4.77 -21.45
C LEU A 226 -26.32 -4.25 -20.48
N LEU A 227 -25.98 -3.99 -19.20
CA LEU A 227 -26.89 -3.32 -18.27
C LEU A 227 -27.04 -1.83 -18.61
N TYR A 228 -25.94 -1.11 -18.90
CA TYR A 228 -25.99 0.29 -19.36
C TYR A 228 -26.85 0.40 -20.62
N ASP A 229 -26.66 -0.49 -21.61
CA ASP A 229 -27.46 -0.54 -22.84
C ASP A 229 -28.95 -0.83 -22.55
N ALA A 230 -29.23 -1.75 -21.65
CA ALA A 230 -30.59 -2.12 -21.27
C ALA A 230 -31.37 -0.98 -20.59
N PHE A 231 -30.68 -0.11 -19.87
CA PHE A 231 -31.23 1.09 -19.26
C PHE A 231 -31.20 2.32 -20.19
N GLY A 232 -30.44 2.27 -21.28
CA GLY A 232 -30.18 3.45 -22.13
C GLY A 232 -29.28 4.48 -21.47
N TRP A 233 -28.40 4.04 -20.58
CA TRP A 233 -27.46 4.91 -19.85
C TRP A 233 -26.14 5.08 -20.60
N GLU A 234 -25.49 6.22 -20.41
CA GLU A 234 -24.14 6.47 -20.90
C GLU A 234 -23.13 5.58 -20.14
N LYS A 235 -22.23 4.94 -20.89
CA LYS A 235 -21.17 4.08 -20.35
C LYS A 235 -20.00 4.92 -19.85
N PRO A 236 -19.38 4.56 -18.71
CA PRO A 236 -18.17 5.25 -18.26
C PRO A 236 -16.95 4.85 -19.11
N VAL A 237 -15.91 5.66 -19.06
CA VAL A 237 -14.58 5.29 -19.55
C VAL A 237 -13.96 4.28 -18.59
N TYR A 238 -13.47 3.16 -19.13
CA TYR A 238 -12.85 2.09 -18.33
C TYR A 238 -11.33 2.17 -18.37
N ILE A 239 -10.71 2.01 -17.20
CA ILE A 239 -9.27 1.97 -16.99
C ILE A 239 -8.97 0.79 -16.06
N HIS A 240 -8.64 -0.37 -16.62
CA HIS A 240 -8.33 -1.55 -15.82
C HIS A 240 -6.83 -1.62 -15.51
N CYS A 241 -6.49 -1.73 -14.23
CA CYS A 241 -5.11 -1.80 -13.76
C CYS A 241 -4.63 -3.25 -13.69
N PRO A 242 -3.42 -3.58 -14.15
CA PRO A 242 -2.88 -4.93 -14.02
C PRO A 242 -2.69 -5.31 -12.53
N PRO A 243 -2.67 -6.61 -12.21
CA PRO A 243 -2.51 -7.07 -10.83
C PRO A 243 -1.11 -6.72 -10.29
N VAL A 244 -1.02 -6.57 -8.97
CA VAL A 244 0.26 -6.52 -8.26
C VAL A 244 0.67 -7.93 -7.89
N MET A 245 1.85 -8.35 -8.34
CA MET A 245 2.40 -9.68 -8.15
C MET A 245 3.53 -9.62 -7.12
N LYS A 246 3.75 -10.73 -6.40
CA LYS A 246 4.92 -10.95 -5.56
C LYS A 246 6.14 -11.32 -6.42
N ASP A 247 5.91 -12.16 -7.41
CA ASP A 247 6.87 -12.66 -8.38
C ASP A 247 6.14 -13.00 -9.70
N ALA A 248 6.84 -13.56 -10.67
CA ALA A 248 6.28 -13.84 -11.99
C ALA A 248 5.07 -14.82 -11.98
N GLN A 249 4.86 -15.57 -10.92
CA GLN A 249 3.84 -16.62 -10.84
C GLN A 249 2.79 -16.36 -9.75
N ASN A 250 3.17 -15.67 -8.67
CA ASN A 250 2.34 -15.51 -7.47
C ASN A 250 1.80 -14.10 -7.32
N LYS A 251 0.51 -13.97 -7.07
CA LYS A 251 -0.08 -12.69 -6.66
C LYS A 251 0.42 -12.29 -5.27
N LEU A 252 0.64 -11.01 -5.09
CA LEU A 252 0.90 -10.45 -3.77
C LEU A 252 -0.36 -10.63 -2.90
N SER A 253 -0.21 -11.22 -1.73
CA SER A 253 -1.34 -11.51 -0.83
C SER A 253 -1.01 -11.21 0.62
N LYS A 254 -2.04 -10.90 1.43
CA LYS A 254 -1.92 -10.65 2.87
C LYS A 254 -1.22 -11.78 3.66
N ARG A 255 -1.26 -13.02 3.14
CA ARG A 255 -0.62 -14.19 3.78
C ARG A 255 0.89 -14.25 3.59
N ASN A 256 1.43 -13.48 2.65
CA ASN A 256 2.84 -13.53 2.26
C ASN A 256 3.69 -12.38 2.86
N GLY A 257 3.17 -11.62 3.86
CA GLY A 257 3.84 -10.47 4.47
C GLY A 257 3.85 -9.23 3.55
N ASP A 258 4.09 -8.05 4.12
CA ASP A 258 4.31 -6.75 3.44
C ASP A 258 3.28 -6.33 2.35
N ALA A 259 2.12 -6.97 2.33
CA ALA A 259 1.08 -6.69 1.34
C ALA A 259 0.09 -5.60 1.81
N SER A 260 0.15 -5.17 3.07
CA SER A 260 -0.72 -4.12 3.60
C SER A 260 0.03 -2.81 3.83
N TYR A 261 -0.67 -1.71 3.62
CA TYR A 261 -0.16 -0.37 3.93
C TYR A 261 0.19 -0.24 5.41
N GLN A 262 -0.63 -0.80 6.31
CA GLN A 262 -0.44 -0.74 7.76
C GLN A 262 0.87 -1.42 8.18
N ASP A 263 1.20 -2.58 7.59
CA ASP A 263 2.45 -3.29 7.88
C ASP A 263 3.67 -2.45 7.43
N LEU A 264 3.58 -1.80 6.27
CA LEU A 264 4.65 -0.92 5.78
C LEU A 264 4.85 0.28 6.72
N VAL A 265 3.77 0.95 7.13
CA VAL A 265 3.87 2.09 8.05
C VAL A 265 4.42 1.66 9.42
N ALA A 266 3.99 0.51 9.94
CA ALA A 266 4.50 -0.04 11.20
C ALA A 266 6.01 -0.30 11.16
N LYS A 267 6.56 -0.67 10.01
CA LYS A 267 8.02 -0.78 9.77
C LYS A 267 8.71 0.56 9.62
N GLY A 268 7.98 1.65 9.49
CA GLY A 268 8.54 2.99 9.34
C GLY A 268 8.78 3.44 7.90
N TYR A 269 8.03 2.88 6.94
CA TYR A 269 7.91 3.48 5.61
C TYR A 269 7.03 4.73 5.69
N LEU A 270 7.47 5.80 5.05
CA LEU A 270 6.72 7.06 5.02
C LEU A 270 5.52 6.95 4.07
N PRO A 271 4.32 7.43 4.46
CA PRO A 271 3.13 7.39 3.62
C PRO A 271 3.33 7.95 2.21
N ALA A 272 4.02 9.10 2.11
CA ALA A 272 4.32 9.72 0.82
C ALA A 272 5.26 8.88 -0.05
N ALA A 273 6.26 8.21 0.55
CA ALA A 273 7.16 7.30 -0.15
C ALA A 273 6.42 6.05 -0.66
N VAL A 274 5.51 5.50 0.15
CA VAL A 274 4.66 4.38 -0.28
C VAL A 274 3.80 4.80 -1.47
N LEU A 275 3.16 5.97 -1.45
CA LEU A 275 2.38 6.45 -2.60
C LEU A 275 3.24 6.63 -3.84
N ASN A 276 4.41 7.24 -3.72
CA ASN A 276 5.32 7.42 -4.85
C ASN A 276 5.73 6.07 -5.46
N TYR A 277 6.06 5.10 -4.62
CA TYR A 277 6.35 3.76 -5.08
C TYR A 277 5.15 3.12 -5.80
N LEU A 278 3.93 3.26 -5.24
CA LEU A 278 2.71 2.74 -5.85
C LEU A 278 2.35 3.42 -7.16
N LEU A 279 2.67 4.72 -7.33
CA LEU A 279 2.56 5.39 -8.64
C LEU A 279 3.37 4.64 -9.69
N LEU A 280 4.64 4.36 -9.40
CA LEU A 280 5.57 3.69 -10.32
C LEU A 280 5.30 2.19 -10.49
N LEU A 281 4.44 1.61 -9.66
CA LEU A 281 4.11 0.19 -9.70
C LEU A 281 3.12 -0.13 -10.83
N GLY A 282 3.62 -0.16 -12.07
CA GLY A 282 2.83 -0.42 -13.27
C GLY A 282 2.45 0.83 -14.05
N TRP A 283 3.01 1.99 -13.72
CA TRP A 283 2.91 3.24 -14.48
C TRP A 283 4.32 3.84 -14.63
N ALA A 284 4.60 4.52 -15.73
CA ALA A 284 5.90 5.12 -15.99
C ALA A 284 5.78 6.61 -16.36
N PRO A 285 6.58 7.51 -15.73
CA PRO A 285 6.62 8.93 -16.09
C PRO A 285 7.28 9.17 -17.45
N GLU A 286 7.18 10.39 -17.97
CA GLU A 286 8.10 10.86 -19.01
C GLU A 286 9.44 11.21 -18.38
N GLY A 287 10.52 10.66 -18.95
CA GLY A 287 11.86 10.90 -18.45
C GLY A 287 12.27 9.96 -17.29
N GLU A 288 13.31 10.37 -16.56
CA GLU A 288 14.01 9.52 -15.59
C GLU A 288 13.68 9.87 -14.12
N GLN A 289 12.85 10.88 -13.87
CA GLN A 289 12.46 11.26 -12.52
C GLN A 289 11.62 10.16 -11.89
N GLU A 290 11.96 9.78 -10.65
CA GLU A 290 11.26 8.74 -9.89
C GLU A 290 10.70 9.23 -8.54
N ILE A 291 11.09 10.42 -8.08
CA ILE A 291 10.62 11.01 -6.81
C ILE A 291 9.67 12.16 -7.11
N PHE A 292 8.44 12.04 -6.66
CA PHE A 292 7.35 12.98 -6.96
C PHE A 292 6.55 13.30 -5.70
N SER A 293 6.31 14.55 -5.42
CA SER A 293 5.24 14.97 -4.49
C SER A 293 3.86 14.60 -5.06
N LEU A 294 2.84 14.55 -4.22
CA LEU A 294 1.47 14.25 -4.68
C LEU A 294 0.97 15.28 -5.73
N ASP A 295 1.32 16.56 -5.57
CA ASP A 295 0.97 17.61 -6.53
C ASP A 295 1.67 17.42 -7.88
N GLU A 296 2.92 16.94 -7.90
CA GLU A 296 3.62 16.59 -9.13
C GLU A 296 2.98 15.36 -9.78
N MET A 297 2.62 14.32 -8.99
CA MET A 297 1.91 13.15 -9.50
C MET A 297 0.59 13.55 -10.20
N ILE A 298 -0.17 14.47 -9.62
CA ILE A 298 -1.41 15.00 -10.21
C ILE A 298 -1.13 15.67 -11.57
N LYS A 299 -0.07 16.46 -11.66
CA LYS A 299 0.27 17.21 -12.88
C LYS A 299 0.69 16.30 -14.04
N ILE A 300 1.46 15.25 -13.73
CA ILE A 300 2.06 14.36 -14.76
C ILE A 300 1.20 13.14 -15.08
N TRP A 301 0.04 12.99 -14.42
CA TRP A 301 -0.80 11.82 -14.58
C TRP A 301 -1.34 11.67 -16.00
N ASP A 302 -1.11 10.51 -16.59
CA ASP A 302 -1.69 10.06 -17.85
C ASP A 302 -2.04 8.57 -17.74
N PRO A 303 -3.31 8.18 -17.77
CA PRO A 303 -3.71 6.78 -17.65
C PRO A 303 -3.27 5.90 -18.82
N ALA A 304 -2.98 6.48 -19.99
CA ALA A 304 -2.48 5.74 -21.14
C ALA A 304 -1.06 5.18 -20.91
N ARG A 305 -0.37 5.64 -19.89
CA ARG A 305 0.98 5.18 -19.51
C ARG A 305 0.96 4.01 -18.51
N ILE A 306 -0.21 3.52 -18.16
CA ILE A 306 -0.35 2.28 -17.36
C ILE A 306 0.08 1.09 -18.22
N SER A 307 0.99 0.28 -17.70
CA SER A 307 1.43 -0.97 -18.37
C SER A 307 0.31 -2.01 -18.41
N LYS A 308 0.24 -2.78 -19.49
CA LYS A 308 -0.66 -3.97 -19.57
C LYS A 308 -0.15 -5.15 -18.75
N SER A 309 1.18 -5.20 -18.51
CA SER A 309 1.81 -6.32 -17.82
C SER A 309 1.60 -6.22 -16.30
N PRO A 310 1.48 -7.37 -15.62
CA PRO A 310 1.48 -7.41 -14.16
C PRO A 310 2.68 -6.68 -13.56
N ALA A 311 2.45 -5.93 -12.49
CA ALA A 311 3.49 -5.17 -11.79
C ALA A 311 4.06 -6.01 -10.64
N ILE A 312 5.37 -6.27 -10.66
CA ILE A 312 6.04 -7.03 -9.58
C ILE A 312 6.42 -6.07 -8.46
N PHE A 313 6.03 -6.41 -7.24
CA PHE A 313 6.39 -5.66 -6.04
C PHE A 313 7.87 -5.84 -5.72
N ASP A 314 8.65 -4.77 -5.80
CA ASP A 314 10.08 -4.74 -5.54
C ASP A 314 10.37 -4.04 -4.19
N PRO A 315 10.70 -4.80 -3.12
CA PRO A 315 11.00 -4.22 -1.82
C PRO A 315 12.27 -3.35 -1.83
N LEU A 316 13.26 -3.65 -2.67
CA LEU A 316 14.49 -2.87 -2.73
C LEU A 316 14.22 -1.49 -3.35
N LYS A 317 13.41 -1.43 -4.39
CA LYS A 317 13.00 -0.16 -4.99
C LYS A 317 12.16 0.67 -4.01
N LEU A 318 11.25 0.04 -3.26
CA LEU A 318 10.48 0.73 -2.21
C LEU A 318 11.41 1.31 -1.13
N ARG A 319 12.40 0.54 -0.65
CA ARG A 319 13.39 1.02 0.32
C ARG A 319 14.19 2.21 -0.23
N ALA A 320 14.65 2.13 -1.46
CA ALA A 320 15.43 3.21 -2.10
C ALA A 320 14.62 4.51 -2.23
N ILE A 321 13.34 4.41 -2.62
CA ILE A 321 12.42 5.56 -2.66
C ILE A 321 12.22 6.11 -1.25
N ASN A 322 11.94 5.26 -0.27
CA ASN A 322 11.73 5.68 1.11
C ASN A 322 12.97 6.39 1.69
N ALA A 323 14.17 5.86 1.42
CA ALA A 323 15.43 6.49 1.80
C ALA A 323 15.58 7.92 1.22
N ALA A 324 15.14 8.13 -0.02
CA ALA A 324 15.15 9.47 -0.63
C ALA A 324 14.21 10.44 0.10
N TYR A 325 13.02 9.99 0.46
CA TYR A 325 12.07 10.78 1.26
C TYR A 325 12.59 11.08 2.67
N ILE A 326 13.16 10.06 3.36
CA ILE A 326 13.76 10.25 4.70
C ILE A 326 14.87 11.30 4.64
N ARG A 327 15.77 11.23 3.66
CA ARG A 327 16.85 12.21 3.51
C ARG A 327 16.38 13.63 3.23
N ALA A 328 15.21 13.78 2.63
CA ALA A 328 14.62 15.09 2.33
C ALA A 328 13.82 15.68 3.51
N LEU A 329 13.57 14.93 4.57
CA LEU A 329 12.86 15.44 5.75
C LEU A 329 13.66 16.54 6.45
N PRO A 330 13.01 17.58 7.01
CA PRO A 330 13.62 18.43 8.02
C PRO A 330 14.12 17.61 9.22
N ALA A 331 15.22 18.00 9.83
CA ALA A 331 15.84 17.27 10.94
C ALA A 331 14.88 17.02 12.11
N GLU A 332 14.07 18.01 12.46
CA GLU A 332 13.07 17.90 13.54
C GLU A 332 12.00 16.84 13.21
N GLU A 333 11.56 16.80 11.95
CA GLU A 333 10.56 15.83 11.51
C GLU A 333 11.14 14.41 11.47
N PHE A 334 12.36 14.25 10.97
CA PHE A 334 13.06 12.95 11.04
C PHE A 334 13.18 12.49 12.49
N ARG A 335 13.63 13.38 13.41
CA ARG A 335 13.74 13.07 14.84
C ARG A 335 12.41 12.61 15.41
N ARG A 336 11.34 13.35 15.19
CA ARG A 336 10.00 13.02 15.68
C ARG A 336 9.55 11.62 15.23
N LEU A 337 9.87 11.23 13.98
CA LEU A 337 9.52 9.92 13.43
C LEU A 337 10.45 8.81 13.93
N ALA A 338 11.73 9.11 14.18
CA ALA A 338 12.73 8.16 14.65
C ALA A 338 12.66 7.89 16.16
N ASP A 339 12.20 8.86 16.96
CA ASP A 339 12.18 8.76 18.44
C ASP A 339 11.50 7.49 18.96
N PRO A 340 10.33 7.04 18.48
CA PRO A 340 9.73 5.79 18.94
C PRO A 340 10.60 4.54 18.69
N PHE A 341 11.36 4.54 17.59
CA PHE A 341 12.28 3.45 17.24
C PHE A 341 13.56 3.53 18.10
N ILE A 342 14.05 4.74 18.39
CA ILE A 342 15.19 4.94 19.29
C ILE A 342 14.80 4.52 20.72
N ASP A 343 13.63 4.93 21.22
CA ASP A 343 13.13 4.60 22.56
C ASP A 343 12.97 3.09 22.78
N SER A 344 12.72 2.33 21.71
CA SER A 344 12.63 0.87 21.80
C SER A 344 13.98 0.18 22.04
N ALA A 345 15.11 0.89 21.84
CA ALA A 345 16.45 0.31 21.90
C ALA A 345 17.41 1.01 22.85
N VAL A 346 17.14 2.27 23.24
CA VAL A 346 18.04 3.10 24.04
C VAL A 346 17.28 3.71 25.21
N HIS A 347 17.72 3.35 26.44
CA HIS A 347 17.11 3.80 27.70
C HIS A 347 18.01 4.76 28.48
N CYS A 348 19.31 4.83 28.14
CA CYS A 348 20.25 5.78 28.73
C CYS A 348 20.12 7.17 28.07
N SER A 349 20.66 8.19 28.76
CA SER A 349 20.71 9.54 28.22
C SER A 349 21.81 9.67 27.16
N ILE A 350 21.45 10.11 25.97
CA ILE A 350 22.36 10.36 24.84
C ILE A 350 21.98 11.64 24.12
N ASP A 351 22.91 12.21 23.37
CA ASP A 351 22.61 13.30 22.43
C ASP A 351 21.86 12.76 21.20
N ARG A 352 20.54 12.91 21.24
CA ARG A 352 19.66 12.42 20.18
C ARG A 352 19.71 13.25 18.91
N ASP A 353 20.04 14.53 18.99
CA ASP A 353 20.18 15.39 17.80
C ASP A 353 21.39 14.96 16.98
N LEU A 354 22.50 14.73 17.65
CA LEU A 354 23.70 14.21 17.01
C LEU A 354 23.48 12.79 16.47
N LEU A 355 22.76 11.94 17.21
CA LEU A 355 22.41 10.60 16.75
C LEU A 355 21.57 10.66 15.48
N CYS A 356 20.49 11.44 15.46
CA CYS A 356 19.60 11.59 14.30
C CYS A 356 20.35 12.18 13.08
N ALA A 357 21.24 13.16 13.28
CA ALA A 357 22.07 13.71 12.22
C ALA A 357 22.97 12.65 11.55
N ASN A 358 23.41 11.65 12.31
CA ASN A 358 24.21 10.53 11.79
C ASN A 358 23.36 9.42 11.16
N LEU A 359 22.14 9.20 11.65
CA LEU A 359 21.22 8.16 11.14
C LEU A 359 20.55 8.58 9.83
N GLN A 360 19.98 9.78 9.76
CA GLN A 360 19.13 10.23 8.66
C GLN A 360 19.73 10.03 7.25
N PRO A 361 21.02 10.36 6.98
CA PRO A 361 21.60 10.19 5.64
C PRO A 361 21.70 8.74 5.16
N ARG A 362 21.63 7.77 6.08
CA ARG A 362 21.84 6.34 5.85
C ARG A 362 20.62 5.50 6.15
N CYS A 363 19.56 6.08 6.71
CA CYS A 363 18.33 5.41 7.07
C CYS A 363 17.51 5.13 5.79
N GLU A 364 17.18 3.88 5.55
CA GLU A 364 16.30 3.49 4.46
C GLU A 364 14.87 3.28 4.96
N VAL A 365 14.71 2.68 6.13
CA VAL A 365 13.43 2.44 6.82
C VAL A 365 13.67 2.63 8.31
N LEU A 366 12.68 3.16 9.06
CA LEU A 366 12.90 3.47 10.48
C LEU A 366 13.12 2.22 11.34
N GLU A 367 12.58 1.06 10.95
CA GLU A 367 12.85 -0.22 11.64
C GLU A 367 14.31 -0.67 11.59
N ASP A 368 15.14 -0.08 10.72
CA ASP A 368 16.58 -0.35 10.69
C ASP A 368 17.34 0.36 11.81
N ILE A 369 16.70 1.28 12.55
CA ILE A 369 17.34 2.08 13.60
C ILE A 369 17.66 1.24 14.84
N PRO A 370 16.72 0.53 15.47
CA PRO A 370 16.96 -0.20 16.72
C PRO A 370 18.16 -1.16 16.69
N PRO A 371 18.38 -1.99 15.64
CA PRO A 371 19.52 -2.91 15.58
C PRO A 371 20.88 -2.24 15.52
N GLN A 372 20.91 -0.94 15.22
CA GLN A 372 22.15 -0.15 15.18
C GLN A 372 22.52 0.44 16.54
N LEU A 373 21.60 0.43 17.52
CA LEU A 373 21.69 1.16 18.77
C LEU A 373 21.87 0.29 20.03
N ASP A 374 21.87 -1.03 19.88
CA ASP A 374 21.88 -2.04 20.95
C ASP A 374 23.08 -1.96 21.92
N PHE A 375 24.10 -1.18 21.58
CA PHE A 375 25.30 -0.97 22.39
C PHE A 375 25.23 0.28 23.30
N PHE A 376 24.23 1.16 23.16
CA PHE A 376 24.20 2.39 23.96
C PHE A 376 23.96 2.12 25.44
N ASP A 377 23.03 1.25 25.80
CA ASP A 377 22.74 0.93 27.21
C ASP A 377 23.85 0.07 27.85
N ALA A 378 24.50 -0.78 27.06
CA ALA A 378 25.66 -1.56 27.50
C ALA A 378 26.56 -1.90 26.30
N VAL A 379 27.88 -1.75 26.46
CA VAL A 379 28.82 -2.14 25.42
C VAL A 379 28.69 -3.64 25.12
N LEU A 380 28.65 -4.00 23.84
CA LEU A 380 28.62 -5.40 23.42
C LEU A 380 29.94 -6.13 23.72
N PRO A 381 29.94 -7.47 23.81
CA PRO A 381 31.16 -8.24 23.98
C PRO A 381 32.17 -7.91 22.88
N ILE A 382 33.39 -7.57 23.28
CA ILE A 382 34.49 -7.22 22.37
C ILE A 382 35.48 -8.38 22.33
N ASP A 383 35.71 -8.93 21.14
CA ASP A 383 36.86 -9.79 20.86
C ASP A 383 38.05 -8.90 20.44
N ALA A 384 39.26 -9.20 20.92
CA ALA A 384 40.48 -8.48 20.57
C ALA A 384 40.71 -8.37 19.04
N GLU A 385 40.34 -9.40 18.28
CA GLU A 385 40.45 -9.37 16.82
C GLU A 385 39.53 -8.35 16.13
N MET A 386 38.50 -7.84 16.80
CA MET A 386 37.65 -6.77 16.27
C MET A 386 38.43 -5.46 16.06
N TYR A 387 39.53 -5.25 16.77
CA TYR A 387 40.43 -4.11 16.60
C TYR A 387 41.30 -4.21 15.34
N ARG A 388 41.35 -5.36 14.68
CA ARG A 388 42.14 -5.56 13.45
C ARG A 388 41.48 -4.91 12.26
N ASN A 389 42.16 -3.95 11.65
CA ASN A 389 41.67 -3.27 10.45
C ASN A 389 42.83 -2.92 9.50
N LYS A 390 42.85 -3.55 8.33
CA LYS A 390 43.91 -3.35 7.31
C LYS A 390 43.98 -1.90 6.80
N LYS A 391 42.80 -1.24 6.61
CA LYS A 391 42.71 0.13 6.09
C LYS A 391 43.24 1.15 7.11
N GLN A 392 42.93 0.95 8.40
CA GLN A 392 43.37 1.81 9.48
C GLN A 392 44.74 1.39 10.06
N LYS A 393 45.30 0.27 9.60
CA LYS A 393 46.53 -0.33 10.05
C LYS A 393 46.54 -0.59 11.57
N THR A 394 45.44 -1.13 12.08
CA THR A 394 45.29 -1.44 13.51
C THR A 394 45.37 -2.96 13.74
N THR A 395 45.86 -3.35 14.87
CA THR A 395 45.90 -4.68 15.46
C THR A 395 45.47 -4.60 16.91
N PRO A 396 45.22 -5.69 17.65
CA PRO A 396 44.95 -5.65 19.07
C PRO A 396 46.00 -4.87 19.87
N GLU A 397 47.28 -5.12 19.56
CA GLU A 397 48.43 -4.48 20.24
C GLU A 397 48.48 -2.98 19.95
N SER A 398 48.31 -2.58 18.70
CA SER A 398 48.31 -1.17 18.33
C SER A 398 47.02 -0.45 18.84
N ALA A 399 45.89 -1.17 18.99
CA ALA A 399 44.69 -0.62 19.59
C ALA A 399 44.89 -0.35 21.09
N LYS A 400 45.60 -1.22 21.83
CA LYS A 400 45.99 -0.99 23.21
C LYS A 400 46.86 0.25 23.33
N GLU A 401 47.88 0.39 22.46
CA GLU A 401 48.75 1.59 22.41
C GLU A 401 47.90 2.85 22.16
N ALA A 402 47.00 2.82 21.16
CA ALA A 402 46.17 3.93 20.78
C ALA A 402 45.24 4.38 21.94
N LEU A 403 44.53 3.45 22.57
CA LEU A 403 43.60 3.72 23.65
C LEU A 403 44.33 4.17 24.92
N THR A 404 45.53 3.63 25.20
CA THR A 404 46.37 4.06 26.32
C THR A 404 46.81 5.51 26.15
N ALA A 405 47.23 5.91 24.96
CA ALA A 405 47.61 7.28 24.67
C ALA A 405 46.40 8.24 24.67
N LEU A 406 45.22 7.76 24.23
CA LEU A 406 44.02 8.55 24.10
C LEU A 406 43.32 8.83 25.44
N LEU A 407 43.34 7.89 26.38
CA LEU A 407 42.61 7.99 27.64
C LEU A 407 42.92 9.29 28.43
N PRO A 408 44.18 9.69 28.68
CA PRO A 408 44.48 10.94 29.41
C PRO A 408 43.99 12.18 28.64
N VAL A 409 44.00 12.18 27.32
CA VAL A 409 43.48 13.27 26.49
C VAL A 409 41.96 13.41 26.67
N LEU A 410 41.21 12.29 26.66
CA LEU A 410 39.77 12.31 26.93
C LEU A 410 39.47 12.76 28.38
N GLU A 411 40.26 12.31 29.37
CA GLU A 411 40.07 12.73 30.77
C GLU A 411 40.32 14.22 30.97
N ALA A 412 41.29 14.80 30.28
CA ALA A 412 41.61 16.22 30.35
C ALA A 412 40.64 17.12 29.56
N GLN A 413 39.93 16.58 28.58
CA GLN A 413 39.02 17.33 27.69
C GLN A 413 37.87 17.98 28.48
N THR A 414 37.74 19.32 28.40
CA THR A 414 36.67 20.08 29.08
C THR A 414 35.49 20.40 28.14
N ASP A 415 35.75 20.72 26.88
CA ASP A 415 34.73 20.90 25.86
C ASP A 415 34.42 19.56 25.24
N TRP A 416 33.21 19.00 25.55
CA TRP A 416 32.81 17.67 25.13
C TRP A 416 31.94 17.68 23.87
N THR A 417 32.18 18.63 22.96
CA THR A 417 31.58 18.63 21.62
C THR A 417 32.30 17.68 20.69
N ARG A 418 31.57 17.14 19.72
CA ARG A 418 32.09 16.22 18.68
C ARG A 418 33.36 16.78 18.02
N ASP A 419 33.36 18.07 17.67
CA ASP A 419 34.46 18.71 16.95
C ASP A 419 35.67 18.94 17.89
N ALA A 420 35.46 19.31 19.14
CA ALA A 420 36.54 19.45 20.13
C ALA A 420 37.20 18.09 20.42
N ILE A 421 36.42 17.02 20.57
CA ILE A 421 36.95 15.65 20.73
C ILE A 421 37.75 15.23 19.50
N PHE A 422 37.23 15.53 18.29
CA PHE A 422 37.91 15.19 17.05
C PHE A 422 39.26 15.92 16.93
N GLU A 423 39.33 17.21 17.17
CA GLU A 423 40.59 17.98 17.11
C GLU A 423 41.60 17.52 18.16
N ALA A 424 41.15 17.17 19.38
CA ALA A 424 42.02 16.56 20.39
C ALA A 424 42.60 15.23 19.94
N CYS A 425 41.79 14.35 19.37
CA CYS A 425 42.23 13.09 18.78
C CYS A 425 43.20 13.29 17.61
N LYS A 426 42.93 14.27 16.75
CA LYS A 426 43.77 14.60 15.60
C LYS A 426 45.14 15.09 16.03
N THR A 427 45.19 16.03 16.98
CA THR A 427 46.41 16.55 17.55
C THR A 427 47.27 15.43 18.18
N LEU A 428 46.63 14.51 18.89
CA LEU A 428 47.32 13.34 19.42
C LEU A 428 47.87 12.44 18.32
N ALA A 429 47.06 12.14 17.26
CA ALA A 429 47.50 11.31 16.16
C ALA A 429 48.71 11.91 15.43
N GLU A 430 48.71 13.25 15.20
CA GLU A 430 49.82 13.99 14.59
C GLU A 430 51.06 13.89 15.43
N SER A 431 50.96 14.07 16.75
CA SER A 431 52.09 13.96 17.69
C SER A 431 52.72 12.56 17.73
N MET A 432 51.93 11.53 17.38
CA MET A 432 52.36 10.14 17.30
C MET A 432 52.78 9.74 15.89
N GLU A 433 52.76 10.63 14.93
CA GLU A 433 53.00 10.36 13.49
C GLU A 433 52.06 9.29 12.92
N LYS A 434 50.82 9.26 13.41
CA LYS A 434 49.78 8.32 12.98
C LYS A 434 48.65 9.03 12.24
N LYS A 435 47.87 8.26 11.45
CA LYS A 435 46.64 8.78 10.85
C LYS A 435 45.50 8.76 11.88
N ASN A 436 44.55 9.68 11.76
CA ASN A 436 43.39 9.78 12.66
C ASN A 436 42.65 8.44 12.86
N GLY A 437 42.46 7.69 11.79
CA GLY A 437 41.78 6.39 11.86
C GLY A 437 42.49 5.35 12.74
N TRP A 438 43.81 5.51 13.00
CA TRP A 438 44.54 4.62 13.88
C TRP A 438 44.14 4.81 15.38
N LEU A 439 43.64 5.99 15.77
CA LEU A 439 43.03 6.26 17.06
C LEU A 439 41.49 6.07 17.06
N LEU A 440 40.84 6.62 16.05
CA LEU A 440 39.39 6.71 16.02
C LEU A 440 38.69 5.36 15.80
N PHE A 441 39.31 4.41 15.08
CA PHE A 441 38.73 3.09 14.88
C PHE A 441 38.74 2.26 16.18
N PRO A 442 39.85 2.15 16.91
CA PRO A 442 39.86 1.52 18.25
C PRO A 442 38.88 2.18 19.22
N LEU A 443 38.79 3.51 19.23
CA LEU A 443 37.79 4.22 20.05
C LEU A 443 36.38 3.76 19.73
N GLY A 444 35.99 3.71 18.44
CA GLY A 444 34.68 3.24 18.03
C GLY A 444 34.37 1.80 18.49
N ILE A 445 35.34 0.88 18.37
CA ILE A 445 35.20 -0.51 18.87
C ILE A 445 35.05 -0.52 20.39
N ALA A 446 35.89 0.23 21.12
CA ALA A 446 35.87 0.29 22.59
C ALA A 446 34.51 0.80 23.12
N LEU A 447 33.89 1.72 22.41
CA LEU A 447 32.62 2.32 22.81
C LEU A 447 31.38 1.46 22.48
N SER A 448 31.45 0.65 21.42
CA SER A 448 30.26 -0.05 20.89
C SER A 448 30.37 -1.58 20.87
N GLY A 449 31.56 -2.13 20.69
CA GLY A 449 31.74 -3.54 20.33
C GLY A 449 31.30 -3.85 18.89
N LYS A 450 31.20 -2.83 18.02
CA LYS A 450 30.78 -2.99 16.62
C LYS A 450 31.79 -2.35 15.65
N SER A 451 31.93 -2.97 14.48
CA SER A 451 32.72 -2.41 13.37
C SER A 451 31.94 -1.38 12.53
N ARG A 452 30.65 -1.32 12.68
CA ARG A 452 29.74 -0.38 12.01
C ARG A 452 28.78 0.22 13.03
N THR A 453 28.74 1.54 13.11
CA THR A 453 27.95 2.33 14.06
C THR A 453 27.31 3.53 13.37
N PRO A 454 26.29 4.16 13.97
CA PRO A 454 25.65 5.36 13.42
C PRO A 454 26.61 6.54 13.18
N GLY A 455 27.75 6.56 13.89
CA GLY A 455 28.79 7.58 13.73
C GLY A 455 30.17 6.99 13.92
N GLY A 456 31.21 7.80 13.80
CA GLY A 456 32.58 7.41 14.14
C GLY A 456 32.84 7.43 15.65
N GLY A 457 34.06 7.05 16.07
CA GLY A 457 34.44 7.03 17.51
C GLY A 457 34.20 8.36 18.26
N THR A 458 34.44 9.48 17.61
CA THR A 458 34.20 10.81 18.20
C THR A 458 32.70 11.17 18.23
N ASP A 459 31.92 10.76 17.25
CA ASP A 459 30.47 10.96 17.28
C ASP A 459 29.85 10.15 18.43
N LEU A 460 30.28 8.90 18.60
CA LEU A 460 29.82 8.05 19.72
C LEU A 460 30.23 8.63 21.08
N ALA A 461 31.46 9.08 21.20
CA ALA A 461 31.94 9.71 22.42
C ALA A 461 31.11 10.95 22.80
N ALA A 462 30.82 11.81 21.84
CA ALA A 462 29.98 13.00 22.05
C ALA A 462 28.53 12.59 22.41
N MET A 463 27.95 11.60 21.74
CA MET A 463 26.59 11.12 22.03
C MET A 463 26.43 10.54 23.44
N MET A 464 27.45 9.77 23.92
CA MET A 464 27.40 9.08 25.20
C MET A 464 27.81 10.01 26.39
N GLY A 465 28.51 11.10 26.12
CA GLY A 465 29.07 11.93 27.13
C GLY A 465 30.42 11.40 27.68
N LYS A 466 31.11 12.31 28.43
CA LYS A 466 32.48 12.09 28.91
C LYS A 466 32.60 10.89 29.85
N GLU A 467 31.72 10.82 30.82
CA GLU A 467 31.82 9.83 31.91
C GLU A 467 31.70 8.39 31.34
N GLU A 468 30.69 8.13 30.53
CA GLU A 468 30.49 6.80 29.93
C GLU A 468 31.58 6.46 28.91
N THR A 469 32.06 7.44 28.16
CA THR A 469 33.18 7.27 27.20
C THR A 469 34.45 6.83 27.92
N VAL A 470 34.87 7.55 28.94
CA VAL A 470 36.09 7.22 29.72
C VAL A 470 35.95 5.88 30.40
N LYS A 471 34.80 5.56 30.98
CA LYS A 471 34.51 4.27 31.59
C LYS A 471 34.67 3.11 30.59
N ARG A 472 34.08 3.22 29.37
CA ARG A 472 34.20 2.18 28.34
C ARG A 472 35.62 2.01 27.80
N VAL A 473 36.35 3.10 27.62
CA VAL A 473 37.76 3.03 27.20
C VAL A 473 38.62 2.33 28.26
N LYS A 474 38.44 2.62 29.56
CA LYS A 474 39.10 1.89 30.63
C LYS A 474 38.80 0.40 30.62
N ALA A 475 37.52 0.05 30.51
CA ALA A 475 37.09 -1.37 30.46
C ALA A 475 37.61 -2.10 29.23
N ALA A 476 37.76 -1.41 28.10
CA ALA A 476 38.38 -1.99 26.89
C ALA A 476 39.89 -2.24 27.07
N LEU A 477 40.61 -1.33 27.73
CA LEU A 477 42.03 -1.49 28.03
C LEU A 477 42.32 -2.67 28.97
N GLU A 478 41.42 -2.96 29.91
CA GLU A 478 41.54 -4.14 30.81
C GLU A 478 41.45 -5.47 30.05
N LYS A 479 40.78 -5.50 28.89
CA LYS A 479 40.56 -6.69 28.07
C LYS A 479 41.59 -6.88 26.95
N LEU A 480 42.31 -5.81 26.57
CA LEU A 480 43.41 -5.83 25.61
C LEU A 480 44.77 -6.09 26.30
#